data_dfb1aeaf3b644912124ddc30420b5060
#
_entry.id   dfb1aeaf3b644912124ddc30420b5060
#
_cell.length_a   1.000
_cell.length_b   1.000
_cell.length_c   1.000
_cell.angle_alpha   90.00
_cell.angle_beta   90.00
_cell.angle_gamma   90.00
#
_symmetry.space_group_name_H-M   'P 1'
#
loop_
_entity.id
_entity.type
_entity.pdbx_description
1 polymer ?
#
loop_
_entity_poly.entity_id
_entity_poly.type
_entity_poly.pdbx_seq_one_letter_code
_entity_poly.pdbx_strand_id
1 'polypeptide(L)'
;SPARQRPAHAADSGLSGTEASPESSRLSGGEIRTLRKLMQSNERKTETLNGRIEDVRAQMAAADPTDFSALGDFQAQINDLQAQIDALEEEWLEAAEKLGE
;
A
#
# COMPACT_ATOMS: atom_id res chain seq x y z
N SER A 1 -24.79 -21.22 -14.10
CA SER A 1 -24.35 -20.60 -14.67
C SER A 1 -24.25 -20.45 -14.40
N PRO A 2 -24.28 -20.75 -14.27
CA PRO A 2 -23.76 -20.15 -14.77
C PRO A 2 -23.45 -19.94 -14.61
N ALA A 3 -23.91 -19.96 -14.40
CA ALA A 3 -23.28 -19.29 -15.05
C ALA A 3 -22.96 -18.95 -14.82
N ARG A 4 -23.21 -19.48 -14.43
CA ARG A 4 -22.63 -18.81 -14.87
C ARG A 4 -22.07 -18.65 -14.51
N GLN A 5 -22.19 -18.91 -14.06
CA GLN A 5 -21.46 -18.35 -14.42
C GLN A 5 -20.85 -18.26 -14.24
N ARG A 6 -21.13 -18.75 -13.87
CA ARG A 6 -20.41 -18.36 -14.40
C ARG A 6 -19.85 -18.39 -14.33
N PRO A 7 -20.27 -18.92 -14.02
CA PRO A 7 -19.46 -18.53 -14.52
C PRO A 7 -18.99 -18.45 -14.42
N ALA A 8 -19.72 -18.94 -14.28
CA ALA A 8 -19.06 -18.37 -15.00
C ALA A 8 -18.53 -18.35 -14.88
N HIS A 9 -18.38 -18.29 -14.81
CA HIS A 9 -17.73 -17.74 -15.45
C HIS A 9 -17.19 -18.00 -15.48
N ALA A 10 -17.91 -18.56 -15.09
CA ALA A 10 -17.21 -18.21 -15.97
C ALA A 10 -16.71 -18.24 -16.21
N ALA A 11 -16.93 -18.33 -15.93
CA ALA A 11 -16.21 -17.88 -16.85
C ALA A 11 -15.77 -17.91 -17.03
N ASP A 12 -15.98 -18.36 -17.03
CA ASP A 12 -15.20 -18.00 -17.92
C ASP A 12 -14.70 -18.08 -17.93
N SER A 13 -15.03 -18.41 -17.70
CA SER A 13 -14.18 -18.19 -18.54
C SER A 13 -13.57 -18.32 -18.66
N GLY A 14 -13.78 -18.27 -18.35
CA GLY A 14 -12.91 -18.11 -19.35
C GLY A 14 -12.43 -18.32 -19.26
N LEU A 15 -12.33 -18.73 -19.13
CA LEU A 15 -11.46 -18.70 -19.79
C LEU A 15 -10.97 -18.75 -19.71
N SER A 16 -11.07 -19.04 -19.55
CA SER A 16 -10.11 -18.96 -20.07
C SER A 16 -9.49 -19.00 -19.99
N GLY A 17 -9.40 -19.29 -20.05
CA GLY A 17 -8.44 -19.27 -20.40
C GLY A 17 -7.82 -19.29 -20.08
N THR A 18 -7.24 -19.74 -20.06
CA THR A 18 -6.41 -19.72 -19.79
C THR A 18 -5.57 -19.66 -19.64
N GLU A 19 -4.98 -20.10 -19.71
CA GLU A 19 -4.07 -19.96 -19.57
C GLU A 19 -2.77 -20.06 -19.14
N ALA A 20 -2.15 -20.96 -18.65
CA ALA A 20 -0.88 -20.81 -18.10
C ALA A 20 0.12 -20.58 -19.12
N SER A 21 0.21 -19.82 -19.62
CA SER A 21 1.07 -19.34 -20.63
C SER A 21 1.51 -17.97 -20.20
N PRO A 22 2.26 -17.27 -20.97
CA PRO A 22 2.62 -15.91 -20.64
C PRO A 22 1.41 -15.08 -20.28
N GLU A 23 0.23 -15.46 -20.77
CA GLU A 23 -0.96 -14.75 -20.39
C GLU A 23 -1.25 -14.86 -18.91
N SER A 24 -0.81 -15.93 -18.28
CA SER A 24 -1.04 -16.07 -16.85
C SER A 24 -0.30 -15.03 -16.04
N SER A 25 0.72 -14.41 -16.61
CA SER A 25 1.44 -13.33 -15.92
C SER A 25 0.88 -11.97 -16.26
N ARG A 26 -0.09 -11.91 -17.14
CA ARG A 26 -0.72 -10.65 -17.51
C ARG A 26 -1.87 -10.37 -16.57
N LEU A 27 -2.00 -9.13 -16.21
CA LEU A 27 -3.08 -8.70 -15.34
C LEU A 27 -4.30 -8.34 -16.17
N SER A 28 -5.49 -8.63 -15.63
CA SER A 28 -6.72 -8.17 -16.23
C SER A 28 -6.86 -6.67 -16.02
N GLY A 29 -7.73 -6.04 -16.78
CA GLY A 29 -8.02 -4.63 -16.59
C GLY A 29 -8.48 -4.32 -15.18
N GLY A 30 -9.28 -5.22 -14.58
CA GLY A 30 -9.74 -5.04 -13.22
C GLY A 30 -8.61 -5.13 -12.21
N GLU A 31 -7.68 -6.05 -12.43
CA GLU A 31 -6.52 -6.19 -11.55
C GLU A 31 -5.61 -4.97 -11.62
N ILE A 32 -5.38 -4.47 -12.83
CA ILE A 32 -4.57 -3.27 -13.04
C ILE A 32 -5.20 -2.10 -12.28
N ARG A 33 -6.51 -1.94 -12.41
CA ARG A 33 -7.23 -0.87 -11.75
C ARG A 33 -7.13 -0.97 -10.23
N THR A 34 -7.26 -2.18 -9.71
CA THR A 34 -7.16 -2.43 -8.27
C THR A 34 -5.77 -2.09 -7.75
N LEU A 35 -4.73 -2.51 -8.48
CA LEU A 35 -3.36 -2.23 -8.08
C LEU A 35 -3.06 -0.74 -8.12
N ARG A 36 -3.55 -0.04 -9.15
CA ARG A 36 -3.34 1.41 -9.23
C ARG A 36 -4.05 2.15 -8.09
N LYS A 37 -5.25 1.69 -7.72
CA LYS A 37 -5.96 2.28 -6.58
C LYS A 37 -5.22 2.03 -5.28
N LEU A 38 -4.65 0.84 -5.12
CA LEU A 38 -3.84 0.53 -3.94
C LEU A 38 -2.64 1.46 -3.85
N MET A 39 -1.94 1.65 -4.97
CA MET A 39 -0.79 2.53 -5.02
C MET A 39 -1.17 3.96 -4.65
N GLN A 40 -2.26 4.47 -5.21
CA GLN A 40 -2.73 5.82 -4.91
C GLN A 40 -3.13 5.95 -3.44
N SER A 41 -3.81 4.95 -2.91
CA SER A 41 -4.20 4.94 -1.50
C SER A 41 -2.98 4.97 -0.60
N ASN A 42 -1.97 4.17 -0.93
CA ASN A 42 -0.74 4.12 -0.13
C ASN A 42 0.03 5.42 -0.20
N GLU A 43 0.05 6.06 -1.37
CA GLU A 43 0.69 7.37 -1.53
C GLU A 43 0.04 8.41 -0.61
N ARG A 44 -1.29 8.43 -0.57
CA ARG A 44 -2.01 9.37 0.30
C ARG A 44 -1.77 9.08 1.78
N LYS A 45 -1.77 7.79 2.14
CA LYS A 45 -1.51 7.41 3.53
C LYS A 45 -0.10 7.78 3.95
N THR A 46 0.87 7.57 3.06
CA THR A 46 2.26 7.94 3.32
C THR A 46 2.39 9.44 3.52
N GLU A 47 1.71 10.22 2.71
CA GLU A 47 1.71 11.68 2.85
C GLU A 47 1.17 12.11 4.20
N THR A 48 0.05 11.50 4.61
CA THR A 48 -0.56 11.79 5.90
C THR A 48 0.37 11.43 7.04
N LEU A 49 1.03 10.27 6.96
CA LEU A 49 1.95 9.83 8.00
C LEU A 49 3.19 10.73 8.06
N ASN A 50 3.69 11.17 6.91
CA ASN A 50 4.80 12.12 6.88
C ASN A 50 4.41 13.43 7.55
N GLY A 51 3.18 13.89 7.34
CA GLY A 51 2.68 15.08 8.03
C GLY A 51 2.65 14.90 9.53
N ARG A 52 2.26 13.73 10.00
CA ARG A 52 2.26 13.44 11.43
C ARG A 52 3.66 13.40 12.00
N ILE A 53 4.62 12.85 11.25
CA ILE A 53 6.01 12.85 11.69
C ILE A 53 6.51 14.27 11.85
N GLU A 54 6.20 15.15 10.90
CA GLU A 54 6.60 16.56 11.00
C GLU A 54 5.97 17.23 12.22
N ASP A 55 4.71 16.93 12.52
CA ASP A 55 4.06 17.46 13.70
C ASP A 55 4.75 17.00 14.98
N VAL A 56 5.09 15.71 15.06
CA VAL A 56 5.78 15.18 16.23
C VAL A 56 7.17 15.80 16.36
N ARG A 57 7.87 15.97 15.25
CA ARG A 57 9.18 16.64 15.27
C ARG A 57 9.07 18.06 15.78
N ALA A 58 8.03 18.78 15.38
CA ALA A 58 7.80 20.14 15.86
C ALA A 58 7.54 20.15 17.37
N GLN A 59 6.76 19.20 17.87
CA GLN A 59 6.51 19.06 19.31
C GLN A 59 7.80 18.73 20.05
N MET A 60 8.60 17.86 19.46
CA MET A 60 9.89 17.47 20.02
C MET A 60 10.82 18.66 20.12
N ALA A 61 10.85 19.49 19.08
CA ALA A 61 11.70 20.69 19.06
C ALA A 61 11.24 21.72 20.09
N ALA A 62 9.93 21.73 20.40
CA ALA A 62 9.36 22.66 21.37
C ALA A 62 9.44 22.13 22.80
N ALA A 63 9.77 20.86 22.98
CA ALA A 63 9.82 20.25 24.30
C ALA A 63 11.06 20.67 25.05
N ASP A 64 11.01 20.52 26.37
CA ASP A 64 12.16 20.77 27.23
C ASP A 64 13.26 19.76 26.89
N PRO A 65 14.47 20.23 26.50
CA PRO A 65 15.56 19.32 26.15
C PRO A 65 15.98 18.38 27.27
N THR A 66 15.63 18.73 28.51
CA THR A 66 15.96 17.87 29.65
C THR A 66 14.86 16.88 30.01
N ASP A 67 13.72 16.95 29.36
CA ASP A 67 12.62 16.03 29.59
C ASP A 67 12.82 14.80 28.70
N PHE A 68 13.71 13.91 29.13
CA PHE A 68 14.09 12.74 28.34
C PHE A 68 12.93 11.78 28.15
N SER A 69 12.00 11.74 29.12
CA SER A 69 10.84 10.86 29.00
C SER A 69 9.93 11.32 27.85
N ALA A 70 9.64 12.61 27.77
CA ALA A 70 8.82 13.15 26.69
C ALA A 70 9.51 12.99 25.35
N LEU A 71 10.82 13.27 25.29
CA LEU A 71 11.59 13.13 24.05
C LEU A 71 11.59 11.69 23.56
N GLY A 72 11.74 10.74 24.50
CA GLY A 72 11.67 9.33 24.15
C GLY A 72 10.32 8.91 23.62
N ASP A 73 9.24 9.45 24.19
CA ASP A 73 7.88 9.17 23.71
C ASP A 73 7.68 9.70 22.30
N PHE A 74 8.14 10.92 22.02
CA PHE A 74 8.05 11.48 20.68
C PHE A 74 8.85 10.66 19.70
N GLN A 75 10.05 10.24 20.08
CA GLN A 75 10.89 9.43 19.19
C GLN A 75 10.20 8.08 18.90
N ALA A 76 9.56 7.47 19.91
CA ALA A 76 8.85 6.23 19.71
C ALA A 76 7.70 6.41 18.72
N GLN A 77 6.99 7.53 18.81
CA GLN A 77 5.91 7.84 17.86
C GLN A 77 6.45 7.97 16.45
N ILE A 78 7.57 8.66 16.28
CA ILE A 78 8.20 8.83 14.96
C ILE A 78 8.60 7.46 14.40
N ASN A 79 9.21 6.62 15.24
CA ASN A 79 9.63 5.28 14.81
C ASN A 79 8.44 4.44 14.36
N ASP A 80 7.32 4.52 15.09
CA ASP A 80 6.11 3.78 14.72
C ASP A 80 5.54 4.28 13.40
N LEU A 81 5.47 5.59 13.23
CA LEU A 81 4.98 6.19 11.99
C LEU A 81 5.87 5.81 10.82
N GLN A 82 7.19 5.81 11.04
CA GLN A 82 8.14 5.44 10.01
C GLN A 82 7.97 3.97 9.61
N ALA A 83 7.71 3.09 10.58
CA ALA A 83 7.47 1.69 10.28
C ALA A 83 6.22 1.50 9.44
N GLN A 84 5.19 2.29 9.69
CA GLN A 84 3.97 2.25 8.89
C GLN A 84 4.23 2.71 7.46
N ILE A 85 5.03 3.76 7.30
CA ILE A 85 5.40 4.25 5.97
C ILE A 85 6.18 3.18 5.22
N ASP A 86 7.14 2.54 5.89
CA ASP A 86 7.95 1.49 5.26
C ASP A 86 7.07 0.34 4.76
N ALA A 87 6.07 -0.05 5.54
CA ALA A 87 5.14 -1.11 5.14
C ALA A 87 4.32 -0.69 3.92
N LEU A 88 3.85 0.55 3.90
CA LEU A 88 3.09 1.08 2.76
C LEU A 88 3.94 1.16 1.51
N GLU A 89 5.20 1.55 1.65
CA GLU A 89 6.13 1.62 0.52
C GLU A 89 6.40 0.24 -0.05
N GLU A 90 6.50 -0.75 0.82
CA GLU A 90 6.71 -2.13 0.38
C GLU A 90 5.52 -2.63 -0.43
N GLU A 91 4.31 -2.36 0.03
CA GLU A 91 3.10 -2.70 -0.71
C GLU A 91 3.05 -1.99 -2.05
N TRP A 92 3.42 -0.72 -2.06
CA TRP A 92 3.44 0.08 -3.26
C TRP A 92 4.42 -0.50 -4.28
N LEU A 93 5.60 -0.88 -3.82
CA LEU A 93 6.62 -1.49 -4.69
C LEU A 93 6.15 -2.81 -5.26
N GLU A 94 5.48 -3.63 -4.44
CA GLU A 94 4.94 -4.90 -4.92
C GLU A 94 3.90 -4.68 -6.00
N ALA A 95 3.02 -3.70 -5.79
CA ALA A 95 2.00 -3.37 -6.79
C ALA A 95 2.64 -2.86 -8.07
N ALA A 96 3.66 -2.01 -7.95
CA ALA A 96 4.36 -1.48 -9.11
C ALA A 96 5.04 -2.60 -9.88
N GLU A 97 5.65 -3.56 -9.18
CA GLU A 97 6.28 -4.71 -9.83
C GLU A 97 5.26 -5.54 -10.60
N LYS A 98 4.09 -5.76 -10.00
CA LYS A 98 3.04 -6.52 -10.67
C LYS A 98 2.53 -5.80 -11.92
N LEU A 99 2.54 -4.48 -11.90
CA LEU A 99 2.14 -3.69 -13.06
C LEU A 99 3.26 -3.58 -14.10
N GLY A 100 4.47 -4.00 -13.76
CA GLY A 100 5.60 -3.91 -14.66
C GLY A 100 6.20 -2.52 -14.74
N GLU A 101 6.02 -1.72 -13.72
CA GLU A 101 6.53 -0.34 -13.70
C GLU A 101 7.85 -0.19 -12.96
#